data_eb91f0cf2128046dd35800291b066287
#
_entry.id   eb91f0cf2128046dd35800291b066287
#
_cell.length_a   1.000
_cell.length_b   1.000
_cell.length_c   1.000
_cell.angle_alpha   90.00
_cell.angle_beta   90.00
_cell.angle_gamma   90.00
#
_symmetry.space_group_name_H-M   'P 1'
#
loop_
_entity.id
_entity.type
_entity.pdbx_description
1 polymer ?
#
loop_
_entity_poly.entity_id
_entity_poly.type
_entity_poly.pdbx_seq_one_letter_code
_entity_poly.pdbx_strand_id
1 'polypeptide(L)'
;NDQAGKVKLAVENLNLGEYDYALKEVAGSDSTITYDSTAVKVHVSVKAEGDKAKATVTYDGKNDIPTFKNTYQPAETSVALTAKKTYVKSDNTPAALKGGEFTFNLYEGDLTAEQLKDKQPIQTAENGEDGTVTFPVINYTKAGEYKYTIVEKKGDLSHVTFDDTVHHAVVKVVDKAGKLDAAVAYDGDKADAPTFTNTYTAKGSVELTATKVVAVAPGFTHDTKLKGGEYTFELKDADGKVLGTTTNKADGTVKFTRGFELADLGGAASKDFTYTIV
;
A
#
# COMPACT_ATOMS: atom_id res chain seq x y z
N ASN A 1 44.84 19.17 9.38
CA ASN A 1 45.03 18.95 7.95
C ASN A 1 44.82 20.23 7.15
N ASP A 2 45.45 20.31 5.99
CA ASP A 2 45.22 21.35 5.00
C ASP A 2 43.93 21.06 4.14
N GLN A 3 43.60 21.97 3.19
CA GLN A 3 42.45 21.78 2.29
C GLN A 3 42.56 20.55 1.37
N ALA A 4 43.79 20.05 1.15
CA ALA A 4 44.04 18.83 0.37
C ALA A 4 44.06 17.56 1.25
N GLY A 5 43.70 17.68 2.53
CA GLY A 5 43.69 16.57 3.49
C GLY A 5 45.08 16.17 4.01
N LYS A 6 46.15 16.91 3.68
CA LYS A 6 47.51 16.55 4.12
C LYS A 6 47.73 17.00 5.56
N VAL A 7 48.30 16.08 6.33
CA VAL A 7 48.74 16.35 7.71
C VAL A 7 50.28 16.35 7.72
N LYS A 8 50.89 17.40 8.27
CA LYS A 8 52.32 17.48 8.49
C LYS A 8 52.57 17.56 9.98
N LEU A 9 53.40 16.65 10.46
CA LEU A 9 53.91 16.66 11.82
C LEU A 9 55.42 16.87 11.73
N ALA A 10 55.98 17.83 12.48
CA ALA A 10 57.43 18.01 12.58
C ALA A 10 57.92 17.41 13.90
N VAL A 11 58.97 16.61 13.82
CA VAL A 11 59.74 16.19 14.98
C VAL A 11 61.12 16.78 14.79
N GLU A 12 61.46 17.73 15.64
CA GLU A 12 62.71 18.52 15.53
C GLU A 12 63.79 18.02 16.49
N ASN A 13 65.03 18.34 16.19
CA ASN A 13 66.23 18.09 17.03
C ASN A 13 66.51 16.61 17.33
N LEU A 14 66.26 15.72 16.34
CA LEU A 14 66.65 14.36 16.47
C LEU A 14 68.13 14.18 16.25
N ASN A 15 68.82 13.46 17.17
CA ASN A 15 70.19 13.00 17.01
C ASN A 15 70.32 11.83 16.00
N LEU A 16 71.54 11.41 15.68
CA LEU A 16 71.72 10.18 14.92
C LEU A 16 71.17 9.00 15.71
N GLY A 17 70.38 8.14 15.07
CA GLY A 17 69.70 7.03 15.72
C GLY A 17 68.41 6.55 15.01
N GLU A 18 67.76 5.61 15.64
CA GLU A 18 66.49 5.02 15.18
C GLU A 18 65.36 5.42 16.17
N TYR A 19 64.20 5.85 15.65
CA TYR A 19 63.09 6.33 16.47
C TYR A 19 61.80 5.73 15.97
N ASP A 20 60.98 5.25 16.90
CA ASP A 20 59.65 4.68 16.64
C ASP A 20 58.53 5.53 17.22
N TYR A 21 57.58 5.87 16.42
CA TYR A 21 56.38 6.63 16.80
C TYR A 21 55.11 5.92 16.38
N ALA A 22 53.99 6.29 16.97
CA ALA A 22 52.67 5.88 16.49
C ALA A 22 51.91 7.14 16.01
N LEU A 23 51.43 7.09 14.79
CA LEU A 23 50.53 8.09 14.19
C LEU A 23 49.11 7.58 14.20
N LYS A 24 48.21 8.32 14.81
CA LYS A 24 46.78 8.01 14.79
C LYS A 24 45.96 9.31 14.71
N GLU A 25 44.75 9.20 14.17
CA GLU A 25 43.79 10.28 14.25
C GLU A 25 43.18 10.36 15.65
N VAL A 26 42.93 11.55 16.13
CA VAL A 26 42.15 11.79 17.36
C VAL A 26 40.71 12.05 16.93
N ALA A 27 39.78 11.23 17.37
CA ALA A 27 38.37 11.35 17.04
C ALA A 27 37.83 12.73 17.51
N GLY A 28 37.06 13.36 16.64
CA GLY A 28 36.33 14.59 16.97
C GLY A 28 35.01 14.28 17.69
N SER A 29 34.18 15.30 17.86
CA SER A 29 32.89 15.23 18.56
C SER A 29 31.68 15.09 17.60
N ASP A 30 31.89 15.07 16.29
CA ASP A 30 30.82 14.94 15.31
C ASP A 30 30.31 13.51 15.25
N SER A 31 29.09 13.25 15.74
CA SER A 31 28.48 11.92 15.82
C SER A 31 28.07 11.38 14.45
N THR A 32 28.07 12.20 13.40
CA THR A 32 27.81 11.78 12.01
C THR A 32 29.05 11.26 11.31
N ILE A 33 30.22 11.38 11.96
CA ILE A 33 31.50 10.93 11.43
C ILE A 33 31.97 9.69 12.19
N THR A 34 32.17 8.61 11.47
CA THR A 34 32.98 7.48 11.95
C THR A 34 34.44 7.78 11.67
N TYR A 35 35.20 8.05 12.71
CA TYR A 35 36.62 8.40 12.63
C TYR A 35 37.47 7.14 12.44
N ASP A 36 38.56 7.26 11.65
CA ASP A 36 39.52 6.18 11.44
C ASP A 36 40.31 5.93 12.74
N SER A 37 40.20 4.74 13.27
CA SER A 37 40.89 4.31 14.50
C SER A 37 42.26 3.64 14.26
N THR A 38 42.71 3.60 13.01
CA THR A 38 43.98 2.99 12.65
C THR A 38 45.15 3.67 13.33
N ALA A 39 46.08 2.90 13.86
CA ALA A 39 47.37 3.39 14.36
C ALA A 39 48.48 2.90 13.43
N VAL A 40 49.18 3.84 12.83
CA VAL A 40 50.29 3.58 11.90
C VAL A 40 51.61 3.68 12.64
N LYS A 41 52.50 2.68 12.54
CA LYS A 41 53.85 2.74 13.08
C LYS A 41 54.72 3.59 12.16
N VAL A 42 55.35 4.62 12.72
CA VAL A 42 56.28 5.49 12.00
C VAL A 42 57.69 5.23 12.50
N HIS A 43 58.57 4.76 11.64
CA HIS A 43 59.96 4.54 11.92
C HIS A 43 60.79 5.63 11.24
N VAL A 44 61.63 6.31 12.00
CA VAL A 44 62.52 7.37 11.54
C VAL A 44 63.96 6.96 11.81
N SER A 45 64.74 6.83 10.73
CA SER A 45 66.17 6.54 10.80
C SER A 45 66.98 7.79 10.44
N VAL A 46 67.81 8.25 11.37
CA VAL A 46 68.66 9.43 11.16
C VAL A 46 70.13 8.96 11.09
N LYS A 47 70.74 9.12 9.94
CA LYS A 47 72.15 8.68 9.68
C LYS A 47 73.02 9.85 9.21
N ALA A 48 74.32 9.75 9.44
CA ALA A 48 75.33 10.66 8.88
C ALA A 48 75.52 10.40 7.37
N GLU A 49 75.43 11.44 6.56
CA GLU A 49 75.68 11.41 5.10
C GLU A 49 76.66 12.55 4.78
N GLY A 50 77.96 12.29 4.83
CA GLY A 50 79.02 13.34 4.79
C GLY A 50 78.94 14.22 6.01
N ASP A 51 78.90 15.55 5.80
CA ASP A 51 78.83 16.59 6.87
C ASP A 51 77.41 16.85 7.37
N LYS A 52 76.40 16.09 6.90
CA LYS A 52 74.98 16.32 7.18
C LYS A 52 74.33 15.08 7.77
N ALA A 53 73.24 15.32 8.55
CA ALA A 53 72.36 14.26 8.95
C ALA A 53 71.21 14.11 7.90
N LYS A 54 70.91 12.87 7.56
CA LYS A 54 69.79 12.53 6.67
C LYS A 54 68.80 11.67 7.42
N ALA A 55 67.53 12.10 7.43
CA ALA A 55 66.43 11.34 7.98
C ALA A 55 65.69 10.60 6.88
N THR A 56 65.33 9.34 7.11
CA THR A 56 64.43 8.55 6.31
C THR A 56 63.24 8.15 7.16
N VAL A 57 62.04 8.17 6.60
CA VAL A 57 60.79 7.84 7.32
C VAL A 57 60.11 6.70 6.61
N THR A 58 59.66 5.71 7.36
CA THR A 58 58.80 4.64 6.85
C THR A 58 57.52 4.52 7.71
N TYR A 59 56.45 4.08 7.08
CA TYR A 59 55.16 3.88 7.70
C TYR A 59 54.79 2.40 7.58
N ASP A 60 54.58 1.70 8.72
CA ASP A 60 54.39 0.25 8.76
C ASP A 60 55.44 -0.52 7.89
N GLY A 61 56.70 -0.02 7.89
CA GLY A 61 57.80 -0.59 7.10
C GLY A 61 57.77 -0.25 5.60
N LYS A 62 56.86 0.66 5.15
CA LYS A 62 56.75 1.10 3.75
C LYS A 62 57.05 2.57 3.60
N ASN A 63 57.38 3.01 2.39
CA ASN A 63 57.64 4.43 2.08
C ASN A 63 56.34 5.21 1.72
N ASP A 64 55.22 4.48 1.61
CA ASP A 64 53.96 5.09 1.22
C ASP A 64 53.35 5.88 2.39
N ILE A 65 52.90 7.10 2.10
CA ILE A 65 52.22 7.98 3.09
C ILE A 65 50.87 7.36 3.43
N PRO A 66 50.57 7.09 4.71
CA PRO A 66 49.29 6.51 5.12
C PRO A 66 48.12 7.46 4.88
N THR A 67 46.94 6.88 4.61
CA THR A 67 45.67 7.64 4.48
C THR A 67 44.73 7.23 5.59
N PHE A 68 44.22 8.18 6.33
CA PHE A 68 43.12 8.02 7.29
C PHE A 68 41.83 8.35 6.61
N LYS A 69 40.83 7.46 6.72
CA LYS A 69 39.55 7.61 6.01
C LYS A 69 38.38 7.67 7.00
N ASN A 70 37.83 8.84 7.17
CA ASN A 70 36.58 9.02 7.91
C ASN A 70 35.36 8.75 7.02
N THR A 71 34.32 8.23 7.61
CA THR A 71 33.05 7.98 6.91
C THR A 71 31.95 8.84 7.51
N TYR A 72 31.31 9.65 6.66
CA TYR A 72 30.14 10.41 7.01
C TYR A 72 28.89 9.53 6.84
N GLN A 73 28.06 9.49 7.88
CA GLN A 73 26.74 8.83 7.85
C GLN A 73 25.73 9.64 8.67
N PRO A 74 24.73 10.23 8.03
CA PRO A 74 23.68 10.94 8.74
C PRO A 74 22.83 9.99 9.58
N ALA A 75 22.19 10.53 10.62
CA ALA A 75 21.21 9.77 11.40
C ALA A 75 20.02 9.34 10.51
N GLU A 76 19.57 8.12 10.73
CA GLU A 76 18.46 7.49 9.98
C GLU A 76 17.12 8.22 10.19
N THR A 77 16.19 7.98 9.27
CA THR A 77 14.79 8.40 9.38
C THR A 77 13.87 7.24 9.08
N SER A 78 12.62 7.35 9.48
CA SER A 78 11.60 6.32 9.20
C SER A 78 10.26 6.94 8.85
N VAL A 79 9.47 6.21 8.03
CA VAL A 79 8.14 6.61 7.58
C VAL A 79 7.20 5.41 7.63
N ALA A 80 5.96 5.63 8.07
CA ALA A 80 4.85 4.73 7.85
C ALA A 80 4.03 5.24 6.66
N LEU A 81 3.83 4.42 5.64
CA LEU A 81 2.90 4.71 4.56
C LEU A 81 1.48 4.43 5.02
N THR A 82 0.52 5.20 4.52
CA THR A 82 -0.88 5.09 4.93
C THR A 82 -1.81 5.05 3.71
N ALA A 83 -3.00 4.49 3.92
CA ALA A 83 -4.12 4.58 3.00
C ALA A 83 -5.41 4.76 3.81
N LYS A 84 -6.52 5.02 3.13
CA LYS A 84 -7.84 5.14 3.72
C LYS A 84 -8.78 4.13 3.09
N LYS A 85 -9.56 3.42 3.90
CA LYS A 85 -10.63 2.55 3.46
C LYS A 85 -11.98 3.22 3.63
N THR A 86 -12.77 3.23 2.56
CA THR A 86 -14.18 3.59 2.57
C THR A 86 -15.02 2.39 2.17
N TYR A 87 -16.11 2.14 2.89
CA TYR A 87 -17.04 1.06 2.61
C TYR A 87 -18.44 1.65 2.48
N VAL A 88 -19.06 1.44 1.33
CA VAL A 88 -20.38 2.01 1.02
C VAL A 88 -21.33 0.92 0.54
N LYS A 89 -22.63 1.18 0.66
CA LYS A 89 -23.68 0.37 0.04
C LYS A 89 -23.91 0.83 -1.40
N SER A 90 -24.65 0.06 -2.19
CA SER A 90 -24.97 0.37 -3.59
C SER A 90 -25.76 1.67 -3.79
N ASP A 91 -26.37 2.21 -2.74
CA ASP A 91 -27.04 3.52 -2.70
C ASP A 91 -26.10 4.67 -2.27
N ASN A 92 -24.77 4.40 -2.19
CA ASN A 92 -23.74 5.31 -1.69
C ASN A 92 -23.86 5.70 -0.21
N THR A 93 -24.73 5.06 0.56
CA THR A 93 -24.74 5.27 2.02
C THR A 93 -23.57 4.53 2.67
N PRO A 94 -23.00 5.09 3.75
CA PRO A 94 -21.91 4.41 4.46
C PRO A 94 -22.31 3.03 4.96
N ALA A 95 -21.41 2.05 4.80
CA ALA A 95 -21.45 0.78 5.48
C ALA A 95 -20.46 0.79 6.65
N ALA A 96 -20.80 0.12 7.74
CA ALA A 96 -19.90 0.06 8.90
C ALA A 96 -18.66 -0.79 8.61
N LEU A 97 -17.50 -0.29 8.98
CA LEU A 97 -16.23 -1.03 9.03
C LEU A 97 -16.06 -1.65 10.42
N LYS A 98 -15.48 -2.83 10.48
CA LYS A 98 -15.21 -3.55 11.74
C LYS A 98 -13.72 -3.71 12.01
N GLY A 99 -12.85 -3.05 11.34
CA GLY A 99 -11.42 -3.26 11.47
C GLY A 99 -10.98 -4.69 11.06
N GLY A 100 -9.91 -4.80 10.29
CA GLY A 100 -9.39 -6.08 9.82
C GLY A 100 -10.21 -6.78 8.73
N GLU A 101 -11.23 -6.11 8.15
CA GLU A 101 -12.06 -6.70 7.10
C GLU A 101 -11.41 -6.69 5.73
N PHE A 102 -10.53 -5.72 5.50
CA PHE A 102 -9.86 -5.51 4.22
C PHE A 102 -8.35 -5.44 4.42
N THR A 103 -7.62 -6.19 3.62
CA THR A 103 -6.15 -6.27 3.66
C THR A 103 -5.56 -5.48 2.51
N PHE A 104 -4.47 -4.79 2.77
CA PHE A 104 -3.72 -3.98 1.80
C PHE A 104 -2.31 -4.49 1.68
N ASN A 105 -1.80 -4.53 0.47
CA ASN A 105 -0.45 -4.97 0.13
C ASN A 105 0.40 -3.77 -0.27
N LEU A 106 1.60 -3.69 0.25
CA LEU A 106 2.63 -2.74 -0.12
C LEU A 106 3.74 -3.46 -0.91
N TYR A 107 4.11 -2.90 -2.04
CA TYR A 107 5.19 -3.41 -2.90
C TYR A 107 6.25 -2.35 -3.09
N GLU A 108 7.50 -2.76 -3.23
CA GLU A 108 8.59 -1.88 -3.64
C GLU A 108 8.56 -1.66 -5.16
N GLY A 109 8.68 -0.40 -5.56
CA GLY A 109 8.67 0.05 -6.95
C GLY A 109 7.36 0.70 -7.37
N ASP A 110 7.40 1.31 -8.56
CA ASP A 110 6.28 1.92 -9.28
C ASP A 110 5.74 0.87 -10.25
N LEU A 111 4.77 0.07 -9.80
CA LEU A 111 4.33 -1.15 -10.47
C LEU A 111 2.93 -1.00 -11.03
N THR A 112 2.71 -1.54 -12.22
CA THR A 112 1.36 -1.69 -12.81
C THR A 112 0.66 -2.93 -12.26
N ALA A 113 -0.67 -3.00 -12.41
CA ALA A 113 -1.47 -4.17 -12.02
C ALA A 113 -0.95 -5.48 -12.63
N GLU A 114 -0.44 -5.45 -13.87
CA GLU A 114 0.13 -6.63 -14.52
C GLU A 114 1.41 -7.10 -13.84
N GLN A 115 2.28 -6.17 -13.47
CA GLN A 115 3.55 -6.47 -12.80
C GLN A 115 3.39 -6.97 -11.37
N LEU A 116 2.24 -6.72 -10.74
CA LEU A 116 1.92 -7.17 -9.39
C LEU A 116 1.57 -8.66 -9.33
N LYS A 117 1.14 -9.29 -10.43
CA LYS A 117 0.64 -10.68 -10.45
C LYS A 117 1.64 -11.70 -9.92
N ASP A 118 2.93 -11.51 -10.19
CA ASP A 118 3.99 -12.44 -9.83
C ASP A 118 4.88 -11.92 -8.68
N LYS A 119 4.48 -10.81 -8.04
CA LYS A 119 5.26 -10.21 -6.96
C LYS A 119 4.68 -10.53 -5.59
N GLN A 120 5.56 -10.66 -4.61
CA GLN A 120 5.17 -10.74 -3.20
C GLN A 120 5.22 -9.33 -2.58
N PRO A 121 4.24 -8.97 -1.76
CA PRO A 121 4.27 -7.70 -1.04
C PRO A 121 5.42 -7.70 -0.02
N ILE A 122 6.03 -6.54 0.17
CA ILE A 122 7.04 -6.34 1.22
C ILE A 122 6.39 -6.16 2.60
N GLN A 123 5.16 -5.65 2.63
CA GLN A 123 4.37 -5.50 3.85
C GLN A 123 2.88 -5.66 3.54
N THR A 124 2.11 -5.96 4.58
CA THR A 124 0.65 -5.96 4.56
C THR A 124 0.12 -5.14 5.74
N ALA A 125 -1.06 -4.55 5.57
CA ALA A 125 -1.79 -3.85 6.61
C ALA A 125 -3.29 -4.11 6.47
N GLU A 126 -4.05 -3.91 7.54
CA GLU A 126 -5.49 -4.03 7.55
C GLU A 126 -6.13 -2.69 7.91
N ASN A 127 -7.40 -2.50 7.55
CA ASN A 127 -8.13 -1.29 7.92
C ASN A 127 -8.49 -1.29 9.41
N GLY A 128 -8.43 -0.12 10.03
CA GLY A 128 -9.09 0.15 11.30
C GLY A 128 -10.61 0.32 11.15
N GLU A 129 -11.33 0.41 12.27
CA GLU A 129 -12.78 0.70 12.30
C GLU A 129 -13.10 2.10 11.73
N ASP A 130 -12.16 3.03 11.82
CA ASP A 130 -12.23 4.38 11.26
C ASP A 130 -11.85 4.45 9.77
N GLY A 131 -11.47 3.31 9.18
CA GLY A 131 -10.97 3.19 7.82
C GLY A 131 -9.51 3.55 7.62
N THR A 132 -8.77 3.90 8.66
CA THR A 132 -7.32 4.14 8.55
C THR A 132 -6.58 2.85 8.26
N VAL A 133 -5.66 2.89 7.28
CA VAL A 133 -4.72 1.80 6.97
C VAL A 133 -3.32 2.33 7.20
N THR A 134 -2.55 1.67 8.07
CA THR A 134 -1.18 2.09 8.39
C THR A 134 -0.24 0.90 8.23
N PHE A 135 0.71 1.02 7.32
CA PHE A 135 1.75 0.01 7.13
C PHE A 135 2.83 0.14 8.21
N PRO A 136 3.54 -0.94 8.55
CA PRO A 136 4.72 -0.88 9.40
C PRO A 136 5.73 0.15 8.91
N VAL A 137 6.48 0.76 9.82
CA VAL A 137 7.49 1.77 9.47
C VAL A 137 8.59 1.21 8.58
N ILE A 138 9.05 2.01 7.62
CA ILE A 138 10.19 1.72 6.74
C ILE A 138 11.34 2.63 7.18
N ASN A 139 12.50 2.04 7.44
CA ASN A 139 13.70 2.78 7.84
C ASN A 139 14.55 3.13 6.62
N TYR A 140 15.08 4.34 6.60
CA TYR A 140 15.94 4.85 5.54
C TYR A 140 17.30 5.27 6.11
N THR A 141 18.36 4.67 5.57
CA THR A 141 19.76 4.91 5.94
C THR A 141 20.52 5.76 4.91
N LYS A 142 19.87 6.10 3.79
CA LYS A 142 20.46 6.85 2.68
C LYS A 142 19.45 7.85 2.11
N ALA A 143 19.96 8.99 1.66
CA ALA A 143 19.19 9.92 0.85
C ALA A 143 18.86 9.29 -0.52
N GLY A 144 17.68 9.59 -1.06
CA GLY A 144 17.22 9.05 -2.32
C GLY A 144 15.72 9.21 -2.51
N GLU A 145 15.22 8.69 -3.63
CA GLU A 145 13.80 8.59 -3.93
C GLU A 145 13.41 7.11 -3.95
N TYR A 146 12.44 6.77 -3.12
CA TYR A 146 11.95 5.41 -2.94
C TYR A 146 10.49 5.35 -3.38
N LYS A 147 10.18 4.42 -4.28
CA LYS A 147 8.86 4.26 -4.87
C LYS A 147 8.19 3.01 -4.33
N TYR A 148 6.88 3.12 -4.11
CA TYR A 148 6.06 2.05 -3.61
C TYR A 148 4.73 2.01 -4.34
N THR A 149 4.13 0.82 -4.38
CA THR A 149 2.78 0.59 -4.91
C THR A 149 1.91 -0.01 -3.82
N ILE A 150 0.70 0.55 -3.66
CA ILE A 150 -0.30 0.13 -2.68
C ILE A 150 -1.53 -0.37 -3.43
N VAL A 151 -2.01 -1.56 -3.08
CA VAL A 151 -3.25 -2.13 -3.60
C VAL A 151 -4.04 -2.81 -2.50
N GLU A 152 -5.35 -2.84 -2.65
CA GLU A 152 -6.20 -3.68 -1.82
C GLU A 152 -6.11 -5.13 -2.29
N LYS A 153 -5.98 -6.07 -1.35
CA LYS A 153 -6.05 -7.50 -1.64
C LYS A 153 -7.51 -7.90 -1.81
N LYS A 154 -7.87 -8.44 -2.96
CA LYS A 154 -9.21 -8.98 -3.17
C LYS A 154 -9.48 -10.10 -2.17
N GLY A 155 -10.55 -9.96 -1.40
CA GLY A 155 -11.04 -10.94 -0.44
C GLY A 155 -12.23 -11.75 -0.97
N ASP A 156 -12.83 -12.55 -0.08
CA ASP A 156 -13.92 -13.48 -0.40
C ASP A 156 -15.29 -13.03 0.15
N LEU A 157 -15.42 -11.75 0.57
CA LEU A 157 -16.68 -11.25 1.10
C LEU A 157 -17.76 -11.25 0.02
N SER A 158 -18.86 -11.97 0.28
CA SER A 158 -19.99 -12.07 -0.64
C SER A 158 -20.66 -10.70 -0.79
N HIS A 159 -21.15 -10.41 -2.00
CA HIS A 159 -21.83 -9.16 -2.32
C HIS A 159 -20.96 -7.90 -2.17
N VAL A 160 -19.62 -8.04 -2.14
CA VAL A 160 -18.68 -6.91 -2.10
C VAL A 160 -17.96 -6.80 -3.43
N THR A 161 -18.02 -5.61 -4.02
CA THR A 161 -17.12 -5.21 -5.11
C THR A 161 -15.92 -4.54 -4.47
N PHE A 162 -14.74 -5.15 -4.63
CA PHE A 162 -13.48 -4.64 -4.12
C PHE A 162 -12.93 -3.58 -5.07
N ASP A 163 -12.23 -2.60 -4.49
CA ASP A 163 -11.49 -1.59 -5.25
C ASP A 163 -10.21 -2.21 -5.80
N ASP A 164 -10.03 -2.19 -7.12
CA ASP A 164 -8.87 -2.72 -7.82
C ASP A 164 -7.88 -1.64 -8.27
N THR A 165 -8.04 -0.43 -7.75
CA THR A 165 -7.17 0.71 -8.06
C THR A 165 -5.74 0.43 -7.57
N VAL A 166 -4.78 0.79 -8.39
CA VAL A 166 -3.35 0.77 -8.04
C VAL A 166 -2.93 2.19 -7.68
N HIS A 167 -2.50 2.38 -6.45
CA HIS A 167 -1.99 3.65 -5.95
C HIS A 167 -0.48 3.62 -5.77
N HIS A 168 0.16 4.76 -5.96
CA HIS A 168 1.60 4.91 -5.88
C HIS A 168 1.99 5.85 -4.75
N ALA A 169 3.10 5.53 -4.07
CA ALA A 169 3.71 6.41 -3.08
C ALA A 169 5.19 6.64 -3.41
N VAL A 170 5.64 7.87 -3.22
CA VAL A 170 7.04 8.26 -3.35
C VAL A 170 7.51 8.82 -2.02
N VAL A 171 8.57 8.23 -1.47
CA VAL A 171 9.26 8.74 -0.28
C VAL A 171 10.55 9.39 -0.72
N LYS A 172 10.64 10.71 -0.60
CA LYS A 172 11.85 11.47 -0.88
C LYS A 172 12.63 11.71 0.41
N VAL A 173 13.81 11.12 0.49
CA VAL A 173 14.70 11.22 1.65
C VAL A 173 15.86 12.15 1.29
N VAL A 174 16.09 13.16 2.11
CA VAL A 174 17.17 14.13 1.95
C VAL A 174 18.00 14.22 3.23
N ASP A 175 19.30 14.50 3.07
CA ASP A 175 20.15 14.81 4.22
C ASP A 175 19.99 16.30 4.60
N LYS A 176 19.59 16.56 5.83
CA LYS A 176 19.51 17.87 6.43
C LYS A 176 20.55 18.00 7.53
N ALA A 177 21.78 18.33 7.13
CA ALA A 177 22.90 18.61 8.04
C ALA A 177 23.13 17.48 9.09
N GLY A 178 23.31 16.26 8.62
CA GLY A 178 23.64 15.10 9.47
C GLY A 178 22.44 14.30 9.96
N LYS A 179 21.22 14.64 9.54
CA LYS A 179 20.01 13.87 9.80
C LYS A 179 19.22 13.70 8.52
N LEU A 180 18.80 12.47 8.23
CA LEU A 180 17.88 12.22 7.14
C LEU A 180 16.48 12.73 7.51
N ASP A 181 15.83 13.34 6.54
CA ASP A 181 14.44 13.80 6.61
C ASP A 181 13.66 13.20 5.42
N ALA A 182 12.45 12.71 5.68
CA ALA A 182 11.65 12.01 4.68
C ALA A 182 10.30 12.72 4.46
N ALA A 183 9.93 12.93 3.21
CA ALA A 183 8.63 13.42 2.79
C ALA A 183 7.94 12.38 1.92
N VAL A 184 6.62 12.21 2.11
CA VAL A 184 5.79 11.28 1.35
C VAL A 184 4.88 12.06 0.42
N ALA A 185 4.75 11.58 -0.82
CA ALA A 185 3.72 12.00 -1.77
C ALA A 185 3.03 10.76 -2.33
N TYR A 186 1.72 10.87 -2.61
CA TYR A 186 0.92 9.81 -3.20
C TYR A 186 0.39 10.24 -4.56
N ASP A 187 0.24 9.30 -5.50
CA ASP A 187 -0.36 9.49 -6.83
C ASP A 187 0.09 10.80 -7.51
N GLY A 188 1.39 10.94 -7.67
CA GLY A 188 2.07 12.16 -8.08
C GLY A 188 2.49 13.00 -6.88
N ASP A 189 1.92 14.21 -6.71
CA ASP A 189 2.36 15.16 -5.67
C ASP A 189 1.31 15.37 -4.55
N LYS A 190 0.37 14.41 -4.37
CA LYS A 190 -0.65 14.54 -3.32
C LYS A 190 -0.07 14.24 -1.94
N ALA A 191 -0.35 15.08 -0.97
CA ALA A 191 0.03 14.85 0.43
C ALA A 191 -0.91 13.88 1.15
N ASP A 192 -2.17 13.80 0.69
CA ASP A 192 -3.20 12.97 1.32
C ASP A 192 -3.06 11.51 0.90
N ALA A 193 -3.22 10.62 1.86
CA ALA A 193 -3.22 9.18 1.64
C ALA A 193 -4.34 8.75 0.66
N PRO A 194 -4.08 7.78 -0.23
CA PRO A 194 -5.06 7.30 -1.20
C PRO A 194 -6.24 6.63 -0.51
N THR A 195 -7.41 6.68 -1.15
CA THR A 195 -8.63 6.09 -0.63
C THR A 195 -9.09 4.93 -1.51
N PHE A 196 -9.32 3.78 -0.91
CA PHE A 196 -9.92 2.60 -1.52
C PHE A 196 -11.39 2.51 -1.12
N THR A 197 -12.29 2.36 -2.09
CA THR A 197 -13.74 2.33 -1.85
C THR A 197 -14.34 1.00 -2.29
N ASN A 198 -14.80 0.18 -1.34
CA ASN A 198 -15.56 -1.03 -1.64
C ASN A 198 -17.05 -0.76 -1.58
N THR A 199 -17.79 -1.48 -2.43
CA THR A 199 -19.24 -1.35 -2.51
C THR A 199 -19.92 -2.66 -2.13
N TYR A 200 -20.81 -2.61 -1.16
CA TYR A 200 -21.67 -3.73 -0.78
C TYR A 200 -22.97 -3.69 -1.61
N THR A 201 -23.25 -4.77 -2.33
CA THR A 201 -24.45 -4.93 -3.15
C THR A 201 -25.18 -6.21 -2.75
N ALA A 202 -26.23 -6.10 -1.93
CA ALA A 202 -27.14 -7.23 -1.72
C ALA A 202 -28.22 -7.21 -2.80
N LYS A 203 -28.51 -8.39 -3.34
CA LYS A 203 -29.61 -8.64 -4.30
C LYS A 203 -30.43 -9.80 -3.80
N GLY A 204 -31.74 -9.69 -4.01
CA GLY A 204 -32.67 -10.76 -3.70
C GLY A 204 -33.73 -10.88 -4.77
N SER A 205 -34.51 -11.94 -4.75
CA SER A 205 -35.67 -12.09 -5.62
C SER A 205 -36.78 -12.86 -4.94
N VAL A 206 -38.00 -12.60 -5.36
CA VAL A 206 -39.18 -13.35 -4.95
C VAL A 206 -39.93 -13.82 -6.19
N GLU A 207 -40.52 -14.99 -6.11
CA GLU A 207 -41.47 -15.48 -7.10
C GLU A 207 -42.91 -15.21 -6.64
N LEU A 208 -43.66 -14.49 -7.46
CA LEU A 208 -45.06 -14.22 -7.27
C LEU A 208 -45.85 -15.16 -8.19
N THR A 209 -46.72 -15.99 -7.62
CA THR A 209 -47.44 -17.03 -8.37
C THR A 209 -48.93 -16.89 -8.22
N ALA A 210 -49.65 -17.23 -9.28
CA ALA A 210 -51.12 -17.41 -9.29
C ALA A 210 -51.47 -18.68 -10.08
N THR A 211 -52.70 -19.14 -9.94
CA THR A 211 -53.17 -20.31 -10.69
C THR A 211 -54.37 -19.89 -11.55
N LYS A 212 -54.27 -20.18 -12.83
CA LYS A 212 -55.39 -20.06 -13.79
C LYS A 212 -56.19 -21.34 -13.84
N VAL A 213 -57.50 -21.25 -13.67
CA VAL A 213 -58.43 -22.38 -13.86
C VAL A 213 -59.52 -21.93 -14.84
N VAL A 214 -59.98 -22.85 -15.64
CA VAL A 214 -61.18 -22.69 -16.46
C VAL A 214 -62.25 -23.59 -15.88
N ALA A 215 -63.38 -23.02 -15.48
CA ALA A 215 -64.55 -23.77 -14.99
C ALA A 215 -65.65 -23.74 -16.01
N VAL A 216 -66.46 -24.81 -16.05
CA VAL A 216 -67.64 -24.91 -16.90
C VAL A 216 -68.89 -24.62 -16.08
N ALA A 217 -69.75 -23.76 -16.58
CA ALA A 217 -71.02 -23.46 -15.92
C ALA A 217 -71.95 -24.72 -15.89
N PRO A 218 -72.76 -24.87 -14.83
CA PRO A 218 -73.68 -26.01 -14.73
C PRO A 218 -74.56 -26.16 -15.99
N GLY A 219 -74.66 -27.41 -16.49
CA GLY A 219 -75.43 -27.75 -17.68
C GLY A 219 -74.71 -27.64 -19.01
N PHE A 220 -73.46 -27.26 -19.00
CA PHE A 220 -72.62 -27.15 -20.21
C PHE A 220 -71.44 -28.16 -20.16
N THR A 221 -70.86 -28.47 -21.33
CA THR A 221 -69.63 -29.26 -21.46
C THR A 221 -68.61 -28.46 -22.29
N HIS A 222 -67.39 -28.39 -21.81
CA HIS A 222 -66.30 -27.78 -22.51
C HIS A 222 -64.95 -28.40 -22.07
N ASP A 223 -64.00 -28.48 -22.97
CA ASP A 223 -62.64 -28.88 -22.60
C ASP A 223 -61.99 -27.73 -21.81
N THR A 224 -61.76 -27.97 -20.54
CA THR A 224 -61.13 -27.00 -19.62
C THR A 224 -59.64 -27.13 -19.51
N LYS A 225 -59.05 -28.06 -20.31
CA LYS A 225 -57.59 -28.34 -20.27
C LYS A 225 -56.84 -27.15 -20.88
N LEU A 226 -56.00 -26.53 -20.06
CA LEU A 226 -55.10 -25.49 -20.51
C LEU A 226 -53.94 -26.09 -21.34
N LYS A 227 -53.51 -25.40 -22.38
CA LYS A 227 -52.36 -25.73 -23.24
C LYS A 227 -51.13 -24.90 -22.93
N GLY A 228 -51.32 -23.81 -22.22
CA GLY A 228 -50.30 -22.78 -21.92
C GLY A 228 -50.29 -21.67 -22.96
N GLY A 229 -50.21 -20.43 -22.47
CA GLY A 229 -50.16 -19.24 -23.32
C GLY A 229 -51.53 -18.67 -23.74
N GLU A 230 -52.65 -19.22 -23.25
CA GLU A 230 -53.99 -18.74 -23.63
C GLU A 230 -54.40 -17.45 -22.93
N TYR A 231 -53.92 -17.22 -21.70
CA TYR A 231 -54.31 -16.09 -20.88
C TYR A 231 -53.08 -15.32 -20.50
N THR A 232 -53.12 -14.00 -20.69
CA THR A 232 -52.06 -13.08 -20.35
C THR A 232 -52.37 -12.42 -19.01
N PHE A 233 -51.35 -12.27 -18.18
CA PHE A 233 -51.40 -11.66 -16.85
C PHE A 233 -50.40 -10.52 -16.77
N GLU A 234 -50.74 -9.48 -16.05
CA GLU A 234 -49.90 -8.32 -15.75
C GLU A 234 -49.57 -8.31 -14.26
N LEU A 235 -48.29 -8.06 -13.96
CA LEU A 235 -47.86 -7.67 -12.61
C LEU A 235 -47.84 -6.16 -12.53
N LYS A 236 -48.56 -5.57 -11.57
CA LYS A 236 -48.60 -4.13 -11.32
C LYS A 236 -48.05 -3.78 -9.95
N ASP A 237 -47.43 -2.61 -9.82
CA ASP A 237 -47.06 -2.03 -8.51
C ASP A 237 -48.25 -1.41 -7.82
N ALA A 238 -48.01 -0.79 -6.63
CA ALA A 238 -49.03 -0.15 -5.84
C ALA A 238 -49.73 1.06 -6.56
N ASP A 239 -49.05 1.68 -7.51
CA ASP A 239 -49.55 2.81 -8.31
C ASP A 239 -50.25 2.34 -9.58
N GLY A 240 -50.34 1.02 -9.81
CA GLY A 240 -51.00 0.43 -10.98
C GLY A 240 -50.13 0.38 -12.23
N LYS A 241 -48.88 0.73 -12.16
CA LYS A 241 -47.92 0.63 -13.27
C LYS A 241 -47.58 -0.84 -13.56
N VAL A 242 -47.66 -1.24 -14.84
CA VAL A 242 -47.29 -2.57 -15.28
C VAL A 242 -45.79 -2.75 -15.19
N LEU A 243 -45.31 -3.75 -14.41
CA LEU A 243 -43.92 -4.12 -14.21
C LEU A 243 -43.48 -5.29 -15.10
N GLY A 244 -44.43 -6.08 -15.59
CA GLY A 244 -44.18 -7.18 -16.49
C GLY A 244 -45.44 -7.94 -16.87
N THR A 245 -45.35 -8.76 -17.90
CA THR A 245 -46.43 -9.62 -18.39
C THR A 245 -45.95 -11.06 -18.48
N THR A 246 -46.85 -12.00 -18.25
CA THR A 246 -46.60 -13.45 -18.47
C THR A 246 -47.88 -14.15 -18.90
N THR A 247 -47.79 -15.40 -19.33
CA THR A 247 -48.94 -16.22 -19.67
C THR A 247 -49.04 -17.45 -18.76
N ASN A 248 -50.23 -18.06 -18.68
CA ASN A 248 -50.39 -19.32 -17.96
C ASN A 248 -49.56 -20.43 -18.60
N LYS A 249 -49.07 -21.36 -17.81
CA LYS A 249 -48.59 -22.67 -18.28
C LYS A 249 -49.74 -23.66 -18.46
N ALA A 250 -49.44 -24.82 -19.06
CA ALA A 250 -50.43 -25.89 -19.27
C ALA A 250 -51.00 -26.49 -17.97
N ASP A 251 -50.28 -26.37 -16.86
CA ASP A 251 -50.70 -26.74 -15.51
C ASP A 251 -51.50 -25.62 -14.79
N GLY A 252 -51.76 -24.52 -15.48
CA GLY A 252 -52.41 -23.34 -14.93
C GLY A 252 -51.50 -22.39 -14.17
N THR A 253 -50.22 -22.69 -13.97
CA THR A 253 -49.31 -21.85 -13.25
C THR A 253 -49.05 -20.50 -13.98
N VAL A 254 -49.19 -19.41 -13.27
CA VAL A 254 -48.80 -18.07 -13.66
C VAL A 254 -47.68 -17.64 -12.72
N LYS A 255 -46.53 -17.20 -13.25
CA LYS A 255 -45.34 -16.93 -12.44
C LYS A 255 -44.65 -15.65 -12.90
N PHE A 256 -44.35 -14.77 -11.95
CA PHE A 256 -43.52 -13.61 -12.11
C PHE A 256 -42.30 -13.71 -11.15
N THR A 257 -41.14 -13.29 -11.61
CA THR A 257 -39.96 -13.10 -10.74
C THR A 257 -39.67 -11.63 -10.58
N ARG A 258 -39.56 -11.15 -9.35
CA ARG A 258 -39.20 -9.78 -9.01
C ARG A 258 -37.87 -9.76 -8.29
N GLY A 259 -36.85 -9.09 -8.88
CA GLY A 259 -35.57 -8.83 -8.25
C GLY A 259 -35.63 -7.57 -7.38
N PHE A 260 -34.81 -7.52 -6.36
CA PHE A 260 -34.64 -6.40 -5.45
C PHE A 260 -33.17 -6.11 -5.24
N GLU A 261 -32.82 -4.84 -5.07
CA GLU A 261 -31.48 -4.35 -4.73
C GLU A 261 -31.56 -3.46 -3.48
N LEU A 262 -30.42 -3.20 -2.84
CA LEU A 262 -30.39 -2.32 -1.66
C LEU A 262 -30.94 -0.92 -1.94
N ALA A 263 -30.74 -0.40 -3.15
CA ALA A 263 -31.29 0.88 -3.59
C ALA A 263 -32.83 0.96 -3.50
N ASP A 264 -33.53 -0.19 -3.68
CA ASP A 264 -34.99 -0.25 -3.58
C ASP A 264 -35.52 0.06 -2.16
N LEU A 265 -34.65 -0.14 -1.13
CA LEU A 265 -34.96 0.18 0.26
C LEU A 265 -34.92 1.68 0.56
N GLY A 266 -34.23 2.49 -0.27
CA GLY A 266 -34.09 3.93 -0.06
C GLY A 266 -33.41 4.30 1.27
N GLY A 267 -32.45 3.49 1.72
CA GLY A 267 -31.73 3.66 2.99
C GLY A 267 -32.41 3.07 4.23
N ALA A 268 -33.65 2.54 4.12
CA ALA A 268 -34.33 1.87 5.22
C ALA A 268 -33.79 0.46 5.47
N ALA A 269 -33.92 -0.05 6.70
CA ALA A 269 -33.54 -1.43 7.05
C ALA A 269 -34.48 -2.47 6.40
N SER A 270 -35.74 -2.11 6.15
CA SER A 270 -36.76 -2.94 5.49
C SER A 270 -37.77 -2.04 4.77
N LYS A 271 -38.44 -2.61 3.76
CA LYS A 271 -39.51 -1.94 3.01
C LYS A 271 -40.50 -2.96 2.49
N ASP A 272 -41.78 -2.67 2.64
CA ASP A 272 -42.86 -3.47 2.09
C ASP A 272 -43.14 -3.04 0.65
N PHE A 273 -43.32 -4.02 -0.23
CA PHE A 273 -43.69 -3.82 -1.61
C PHE A 273 -45.01 -4.56 -1.89
N THR A 274 -45.99 -3.83 -2.39
CA THR A 274 -47.29 -4.36 -2.74
C THR A 274 -47.42 -4.51 -4.25
N TYR A 275 -47.84 -5.69 -4.67
CA TYR A 275 -48.06 -6.02 -6.08
C TYR A 275 -49.44 -6.57 -6.31
N THR A 276 -49.99 -6.33 -7.49
CA THR A 276 -51.27 -6.86 -7.96
C THR A 276 -51.04 -7.65 -9.24
N ILE A 277 -51.55 -8.89 -9.30
CA ILE A 277 -51.59 -9.73 -10.53
C ILE A 277 -52.98 -9.59 -11.13
N VAL A 278 -53.08 -9.14 -12.37
CA VAL A 278 -54.31 -8.93 -13.12
C VAL A 278 -54.40 -9.82 -14.34
#